data_ea162ba773342df01f20ebd425d20d42
#
_entry.id   ea162ba773342df01f20ebd425d20d42
#
_cell.length_a   1.000
_cell.length_b   1.000
_cell.length_c   1.000
_cell.angle_alpha   90.00
_cell.angle_beta   90.00
_cell.angle_gamma   90.00
#
_symmetry.space_group_name_H-M   'P 1'
#
loop_
_entity.id
_entity.type
_entity.pdbx_description
1 polymer ?
#
loop_
_entity_poly.entity_id
_entity_poly.type
_entity_poly.pdbx_seq_one_letter_code
_entity_poly.pdbx_strand_id
1 'polypeptide(L)'
;MPKIIIASGPVIVENNKVLLDNHGDTDFWKFCGGRVNDLEENLIDTAKRKAKEELGIDIEIIDNTPFITYASKDNMDIILVHFLAKRIGEIKPSADIREWNWHDLDNLPDKLGPNIIPVLKLFDFIK
;
A
#
# COMPACT_ATOMS: atom_id res chain seq x y z
N MET A 1 26.29 -8.37 -3.60
CA MET A 1 25.03 -9.10 -3.96
C MET A 1 23.85 -8.15 -3.84
N PRO A 2 23.01 -8.06 -4.85
CA PRO A 2 21.78 -7.28 -4.71
C PRO A 2 20.90 -7.90 -3.64
N LYS A 3 20.27 -7.05 -2.85
CA LYS A 3 19.35 -7.47 -1.82
C LYS A 3 17.93 -7.32 -2.36
N ILE A 4 17.09 -8.29 -2.09
CA ILE A 4 15.69 -8.27 -2.48
C ILE A 4 14.83 -8.08 -1.25
N ILE A 5 13.92 -7.11 -1.32
CA ILE A 5 12.93 -6.84 -0.28
C ILE A 5 11.56 -7.13 -0.86
N ILE A 6 10.74 -7.84 -0.10
CA ILE A 6 9.35 -8.08 -0.46
C ILE A 6 8.47 -7.32 0.53
N ALA A 7 7.58 -6.49 -0.01
CA ALA A 7 6.62 -5.73 0.77
C ALA A 7 5.21 -6.01 0.27
N SER A 8 4.24 -5.93 1.16
CA SER A 8 2.85 -6.22 0.85
C SER A 8 1.93 -5.26 1.58
N GLY A 9 0.84 -4.88 0.94
CA GLY A 9 -0.13 -4.00 1.55
C GLY A 9 -1.45 -3.97 0.79
N PRO A 10 -2.47 -3.37 1.42
CA PRO A 10 -3.80 -3.26 0.82
C PRO A 10 -3.92 -2.04 -0.09
N VAL A 11 -4.76 -2.17 -1.12
CA VAL A 11 -5.28 -1.05 -1.89
C VAL A 11 -6.74 -0.90 -1.48
N ILE A 12 -7.09 0.25 -0.92
CA ILE A 12 -8.42 0.50 -0.37
C ILE A 12 -9.05 1.67 -1.10
N VAL A 13 -10.19 1.42 -1.74
CA VAL A 13 -10.94 2.43 -2.47
C VAL A 13 -12.37 2.45 -1.93
N GLU A 14 -12.85 3.64 -1.54
CA GLU A 14 -14.21 3.87 -1.06
C GLU A 14 -14.75 5.14 -1.70
N ASN A 15 -15.96 5.11 -2.22
CA ASN A 15 -16.65 6.28 -2.77
C ASN A 15 -15.81 7.04 -3.81
N ASN A 16 -15.18 6.32 -4.72
CA ASN A 16 -14.31 6.85 -5.77
C ASN A 16 -13.06 7.56 -5.23
N LYS A 17 -12.62 7.17 -4.03
CA LYS A 17 -11.41 7.73 -3.42
C LYS A 17 -10.49 6.62 -2.95
N VAL A 18 -9.20 6.82 -3.15
CA VAL A 18 -8.17 5.89 -2.72
C VAL A 18 -7.52 6.37 -1.42
N LEU A 19 -7.29 5.44 -0.51
CA LEU A 19 -6.62 5.73 0.76
C LEU A 19 -5.11 5.70 0.54
N LEU A 20 -4.45 6.81 0.81
CA LEU A 20 -2.99 6.93 0.72
C LEU A 20 -2.45 7.59 1.98
N ASP A 21 -1.21 7.33 2.28
CA ASP A 21 -0.53 7.93 3.41
C ASP A 21 0.90 8.35 3.05
N ASN A 22 1.51 9.09 3.95
CA ASN A 22 2.88 9.56 3.83
C ASN A 22 3.66 9.06 5.04
N HIS A 23 4.58 8.14 4.79
CA HIS A 23 5.40 7.53 5.83
C HIS A 23 6.83 7.29 5.31
N GLY A 24 7.71 6.92 6.23
CA GLY A 24 9.11 6.65 5.86
C GLY A 24 9.88 7.93 5.57
N ASP A 25 10.93 7.82 4.79
CA ASP A 25 11.86 8.92 4.51
C ASP A 25 11.59 9.66 3.20
N THR A 26 10.47 9.35 2.55
CA THR A 26 10.06 10.01 1.30
C THR A 26 8.92 11.01 1.55
N ASP A 27 8.71 11.93 0.62
CA ASP A 27 7.68 12.95 0.74
C ASP A 27 6.54 12.78 -0.27
N PHE A 28 6.33 11.57 -0.77
CA PHE A 28 5.24 11.30 -1.70
C PHE A 28 4.21 10.35 -1.07
N TRP A 29 3.00 10.39 -1.63
CA TRP A 29 1.87 9.56 -1.17
C TRP A 29 2.08 8.10 -1.58
N LYS A 30 1.76 7.19 -0.67
CA LYS A 30 1.96 5.76 -0.83
C LYS A 30 0.73 4.97 -0.39
N PHE A 31 0.64 3.74 -0.89
CA PHE A 31 -0.26 2.76 -0.26
C PHE A 31 0.31 2.35 1.10
N CYS A 32 -0.60 2.02 2.03
CA CYS A 32 -0.23 1.36 3.27
C CYS A 32 0.46 0.02 2.95
N GLY A 33 1.45 -0.35 3.72
CA GLY A 33 2.11 -1.63 3.56
C GLY A 33 3.54 -1.61 4.05
N GLY A 34 4.21 -2.72 3.94
CA GLY A 34 5.60 -2.83 4.36
C GLY A 34 6.17 -4.22 4.20
N ARG A 35 7.35 -4.40 4.75
CA ARG A 35 8.15 -5.60 4.55
C ARG A 35 7.55 -6.83 5.23
N VAL A 36 7.70 -7.98 4.58
CA VAL A 36 7.42 -9.28 5.19
C VAL A 36 8.35 -9.46 6.38
N ASN A 37 7.84 -9.97 7.50
CA ASN A 37 8.67 -10.18 8.70
C ASN A 37 9.71 -11.28 8.48
N ASP A 38 9.26 -12.40 7.94
CA ASP A 38 10.12 -13.52 7.65
C ASP A 38 9.53 -14.35 6.50
N LEU A 39 10.22 -15.40 6.10
CA LEU A 39 9.80 -16.23 4.98
C LEU A 39 8.56 -17.08 5.28
N GLU A 40 8.12 -17.14 6.53
CA GLU A 40 6.93 -17.89 6.92
C GLU A 40 5.66 -17.05 6.92
N GLU A 41 5.80 -15.72 6.97
CA GLU A 41 4.64 -14.84 6.89
C GLU A 41 4.13 -14.77 5.44
N ASN A 42 2.85 -15.10 5.22
CA ASN A 42 2.32 -14.96 3.88
C ASN A 42 1.96 -13.50 3.59
N LEU A 43 1.82 -13.19 2.30
CA LEU A 43 1.67 -11.80 1.85
C LEU A 43 0.36 -11.16 2.30
N ILE A 44 -0.71 -11.94 2.42
CA ILE A 44 -1.99 -11.44 2.93
C ILE A 44 -1.85 -11.06 4.41
N ASP A 45 -1.19 -11.90 5.19
CA ASP A 45 -0.98 -11.61 6.61
C ASP A 45 -0.08 -10.39 6.81
N THR A 46 0.92 -10.20 5.94
CA THR A 46 1.73 -8.98 5.94
C THR A 46 0.87 -7.75 5.69
N ALA A 47 0.00 -7.80 4.68
CA ALA A 47 -0.90 -6.69 4.37
C ALA A 47 -1.81 -6.36 5.56
N LYS A 48 -2.38 -7.39 6.20
CA LYS A 48 -3.24 -7.22 7.39
C LYS A 48 -2.47 -6.63 8.56
N ARG A 49 -1.27 -7.15 8.82
CA ARG A 49 -0.43 -6.67 9.91
C ARG A 49 -0.02 -5.21 9.71
N LYS A 50 0.41 -4.85 8.51
CA LYS A 50 0.83 -3.46 8.22
C LYS A 50 -0.34 -2.48 8.29
N ALA A 51 -1.52 -2.89 7.83
CA ALA A 51 -2.72 -2.06 7.96
C ALA A 51 -3.03 -1.78 9.44
N LYS A 52 -2.90 -2.80 10.28
CA LYS A 52 -3.13 -2.65 11.73
C LYS A 52 -2.06 -1.77 12.38
N GLU A 53 -0.79 -2.03 12.07
CA GLU A 53 0.32 -1.27 12.64
C GLU A 53 0.30 0.20 12.23
N GLU A 54 0.03 0.49 10.98
CA GLU A 54 0.16 1.84 10.43
C GLU A 54 -1.11 2.66 10.56
N LEU A 55 -2.27 2.07 10.28
CA LEU A 55 -3.54 2.80 10.22
C LEU A 55 -4.55 2.35 11.28
N GLY A 56 -4.22 1.38 12.10
CA GLY A 56 -5.10 0.92 13.17
C GLY A 56 -6.35 0.21 12.69
N ILE A 57 -6.39 -0.24 11.45
CA ILE A 57 -7.56 -0.86 10.85
C ILE A 57 -7.35 -2.36 10.63
N ASP A 58 -8.45 -3.08 10.57
CA ASP A 58 -8.47 -4.42 10.00
C ASP A 58 -8.88 -4.31 8.53
N ILE A 59 -8.59 -5.34 7.75
CA ILE A 59 -8.96 -5.38 6.34
C ILE A 59 -9.55 -6.74 5.98
N GLU A 60 -10.43 -6.72 5.00
CA GLU A 60 -10.94 -7.91 4.34
C GLU A 60 -10.39 -7.93 2.92
N ILE A 61 -9.71 -8.99 2.55
CA ILE A 61 -9.16 -9.14 1.20
C ILE A 61 -10.31 -9.48 0.25
N ILE A 62 -10.48 -8.63 -0.76
CA ILE A 62 -11.57 -8.81 -1.75
C ILE A 62 -11.19 -9.85 -2.79
N ASP A 63 -9.92 -9.82 -3.23
CA ASP A 63 -9.41 -10.74 -4.24
C ASP A 63 -8.05 -11.25 -3.80
N ASN A 64 -7.89 -12.57 -3.76
CA ASN A 64 -6.62 -13.20 -3.37
C ASN A 64 -5.53 -13.10 -4.43
N THR A 65 -5.87 -12.61 -5.63
CA THR A 65 -4.90 -12.42 -6.70
C THR A 65 -4.35 -11.00 -6.64
N PRO A 66 -3.09 -10.81 -6.20
CA PRO A 66 -2.51 -9.49 -6.10
C PRO A 66 -1.96 -9.01 -7.44
N PHE A 67 -1.72 -7.71 -7.55
CA PHE A 67 -0.87 -7.16 -8.59
C PHE A 67 0.50 -6.86 -8.00
N ILE A 68 1.53 -7.02 -8.81
CA ILE A 68 2.92 -6.89 -8.38
C ILE A 68 3.59 -5.79 -9.19
N THR A 69 4.27 -4.88 -8.48
CA THR A 69 5.13 -3.87 -9.10
C THR A 69 6.55 -4.00 -8.54
N TYR A 70 7.47 -3.35 -9.21
CA TYR A 70 8.88 -3.42 -8.84
C TYR A 70 9.43 -2.01 -8.63
N ALA A 71 10.34 -1.89 -7.69
CA ALA A 71 11.06 -0.66 -7.44
C ALA A 71 12.51 -0.99 -7.12
N SER A 72 13.35 0.03 -7.15
CA SER A 72 14.75 -0.12 -6.79
C SER A 72 15.17 1.08 -5.97
N LYS A 73 15.87 0.84 -4.86
CA LYS A 73 16.34 1.90 -3.97
C LYS A 73 17.61 1.43 -3.26
N ASP A 74 18.67 2.25 -3.28
CA ASP A 74 19.91 1.98 -2.55
C ASP A 74 20.51 0.59 -2.85
N ASN A 75 20.57 0.22 -4.12
CA ASN A 75 21.05 -1.09 -4.59
C ASN A 75 20.20 -2.27 -4.11
N MET A 76 18.95 -2.01 -3.70
CA MET A 76 18.00 -3.04 -3.33
C MET A 76 16.90 -3.13 -4.37
N ASP A 77 16.54 -4.34 -4.73
CA ASP A 77 15.35 -4.59 -5.54
C ASP A 77 14.16 -4.81 -4.62
N ILE A 78 13.07 -4.13 -4.90
CA ILE A 78 11.86 -4.19 -4.08
C ILE A 78 10.74 -4.77 -4.91
N ILE A 79 10.12 -5.82 -4.40
CA ILE A 79 8.91 -6.41 -4.96
C ILE A 79 7.74 -5.94 -4.10
N LEU A 80 6.81 -5.21 -4.72
CA LEU A 80 5.65 -4.64 -4.05
C LEU A 80 4.41 -5.42 -4.45
N VAL A 81 3.75 -6.02 -3.47
CA VAL A 81 2.56 -6.85 -3.68
C VAL A 81 1.33 -6.10 -3.18
N HIS A 82 0.33 -5.94 -4.04
CA HIS A 82 -0.85 -5.11 -3.78
C HIS A 82 -2.11 -5.95 -3.82
N PHE A 83 -2.82 -6.02 -2.70
CA PHE A 83 -4.10 -6.72 -2.58
C PHE A 83 -5.25 -5.72 -2.52
N LEU A 84 -6.27 -5.96 -3.32
CA LEU A 84 -7.50 -5.18 -3.19
C LEU A 84 -8.20 -5.58 -1.90
N ALA A 85 -8.51 -4.61 -1.06
CA ALA A 85 -9.04 -4.87 0.27
C ALA A 85 -10.11 -3.86 0.66
N LYS A 86 -10.95 -4.25 1.61
CA LYS A 86 -11.97 -3.42 2.21
C LYS A 86 -11.54 -3.11 3.64
N ARG A 87 -11.67 -1.85 4.03
CA ARG A 87 -11.35 -1.39 5.38
C ARG A 87 -12.43 -1.84 6.38
N ILE A 88 -11.99 -2.27 7.54
CA ILE A 88 -12.84 -2.59 8.68
C ILE A 88 -12.35 -1.75 9.86
N GLY A 89 -13.20 -0.86 10.33
CA GLY A 89 -12.88 0.01 11.45
C GLY A 89 -12.43 1.40 11.06
N GLU A 90 -12.33 2.27 12.05
CA GLU A 90 -11.95 3.66 11.88
C GLU A 90 -10.42 3.78 11.77
N ILE A 91 -9.96 4.68 10.89
CA ILE A 91 -8.53 4.91 10.70
C ILE A 91 -7.97 5.63 11.92
N LYS A 92 -6.97 5.00 12.54
CA LYS A 92 -6.24 5.54 13.70
C LYS A 92 -4.75 5.41 13.40
N PRO A 93 -4.14 6.42 12.76
CA PRO A 93 -2.76 6.30 12.30
C PRO A 93 -1.78 6.22 13.46
N SER A 94 -0.71 5.46 13.24
CA SER A 94 0.41 5.40 14.16
C SER A 94 1.27 6.66 14.04
N ALA A 95 2.23 6.81 14.96
CA ALA A 95 3.15 7.94 14.95
C ALA A 95 4.04 7.99 13.68
N ASP A 96 4.21 6.86 13.00
CA ASP A 96 5.01 6.78 11.78
C ASP A 96 4.31 7.39 10.57
N ILE A 97 3.01 7.60 10.65
CA ILE A 97 2.21 8.19 9.56
C ILE A 97 2.17 9.69 9.76
N ARG A 98 2.85 10.45 8.89
CA ARG A 98 2.89 11.91 8.99
C ARG A 98 1.58 12.54 8.56
N GLU A 99 0.94 11.98 7.52
CA GLU A 99 -0.39 12.37 7.10
C GLU A 99 -1.03 11.24 6.32
N TRP A 100 -2.35 11.26 6.26
CA TRP A 100 -3.11 10.31 5.47
C TRP A 100 -4.35 11.01 4.93
N ASN A 101 -4.88 10.53 3.81
CA ASN A 101 -6.10 11.10 3.25
C ASN A 101 -6.73 10.15 2.25
N TRP A 102 -7.99 10.41 1.99
CA TRP A 102 -8.71 9.85 0.87
C TRP A 102 -8.53 10.79 -0.31
N HIS A 103 -8.01 10.29 -1.42
CA HIS A 103 -7.77 11.09 -2.62
C HIS A 103 -8.74 10.69 -3.72
N ASP A 104 -9.39 11.68 -4.31
CA ASP A 104 -10.31 11.48 -5.40
C ASP A 104 -9.60 10.84 -6.60
N LEU A 105 -10.14 9.74 -7.12
CA LEU A 105 -9.54 9.06 -8.28
C LEU A 105 -9.56 9.93 -9.53
N ASP A 106 -10.47 10.90 -9.60
CA ASP A 106 -10.55 11.84 -10.72
C ASP A 106 -9.64 13.05 -10.55
N ASN A 107 -9.02 13.19 -9.37
CA ASN A 107 -8.17 14.36 -9.08
C ASN A 107 -7.08 13.97 -8.08
N LEU A 108 -6.18 13.10 -8.51
CA LEU A 108 -5.08 12.60 -7.68
C LEU A 108 -4.05 13.71 -7.41
N PRO A 109 -3.37 13.68 -6.25
CA PRO A 109 -2.34 14.66 -5.93
C PRO A 109 -1.10 14.48 -6.82
N ASP A 110 -0.26 15.51 -6.86
CA ASP A 110 0.93 15.51 -7.72
C ASP A 110 2.04 14.58 -7.23
N LYS A 111 2.25 14.53 -5.92
CA LYS A 111 3.37 13.77 -5.35
C LYS A 111 2.95 12.35 -5.01
N LEU A 112 2.87 11.52 -6.03
CA LEU A 112 2.53 10.10 -5.89
C LEU A 112 3.77 9.23 -5.99
N GLY A 113 3.83 8.19 -5.19
CA GLY A 113 4.81 7.13 -5.38
C GLY A 113 4.70 6.53 -6.78
N PRO A 114 5.81 6.05 -7.35
CA PRO A 114 5.80 5.61 -8.76
C PRO A 114 4.90 4.42 -9.06
N ASN A 115 4.50 3.66 -8.04
CA ASN A 115 3.62 2.50 -8.22
C ASN A 115 2.13 2.83 -8.15
N ILE A 116 1.74 4.04 -7.72
CA ILE A 116 0.33 4.36 -7.45
C ILE A 116 -0.51 4.29 -8.74
N ILE A 117 -0.12 5.06 -9.76
CA ILE A 117 -0.88 5.08 -11.02
C ILE A 117 -0.90 3.70 -11.70
N PRO A 118 0.25 3.00 -11.85
CA PRO A 118 0.21 1.67 -12.45
C PRO A 118 -0.71 0.69 -11.72
N VAL A 119 -0.71 0.68 -10.40
CA VAL A 119 -1.53 -0.22 -9.61
C VAL A 119 -3.01 0.10 -9.76
N LEU A 120 -3.37 1.39 -9.71
CA LEU A 120 -4.77 1.80 -9.89
C LEU A 120 -5.28 1.42 -11.28
N LYS A 121 -4.42 1.48 -12.31
CA LYS A 121 -4.78 1.02 -13.65
C LYS A 121 -4.96 -0.49 -13.71
N LEU A 122 -4.09 -1.25 -13.05
CA LEU A 122 -4.19 -2.71 -13.00
C LEU A 122 -5.50 -3.17 -12.36
N PHE A 123 -5.98 -2.45 -11.34
CA PHE A 123 -7.26 -2.75 -10.69
C PHE A 123 -8.46 -2.09 -11.40
N ASP A 124 -8.25 -1.45 -12.53
CA ASP A 124 -9.30 -0.77 -13.33
C ASP A 124 -10.00 0.39 -12.60
N PHE A 125 -9.36 1.01 -11.64
CA PHE A 125 -9.89 2.19 -10.97
C PHE A 125 -9.71 3.47 -11.78
N ILE A 126 -8.69 3.51 -12.61
CA ILE A 126 -8.42 4.62 -13.54
C ILE A 126 -8.01 4.06 -14.89
N LYS A 127 -8.10 4.91 -15.94
CA LYS A 127 -7.75 4.51 -17.31
C LYS A 127 -6.30 4.79 -17.65
#